data_2f9ff53fa2322683a6397fe13128f3ca
#
_entry.id   2f9ff53fa2322683a6397fe13128f3ca
#
_cell.length_a   1.000
_cell.length_b   1.000
_cell.length_c   1.000
_cell.angle_alpha   90.00
_cell.angle_beta   90.00
_cell.angle_gamma   90.00
#
_symmetry.space_group_name_H-M   'P 1'
#
loop_
_entity.id
_entity.type
_entity.pdbx_description
1 polymer ?
#
loop_
_entity_poly.entity_id
_entity_poly.type
_entity_poly.pdbx_seq_one_letter_code
_entity_poly.pdbx_strand_id
1 'polypeptide(L)'
;SQDFYDACDELGFAVWAEIPFISVFKKDPSAHQNCRHQMTELIIQNYNHPSIMFWGLSNEILIGGICQELVDNHHDLQKLCKELDPTRSTTIAHVSHTPTDGPMHHITDLESYNHYFGWYGGKIEDNGPWLDKFHAEHPDICLGVSEYGCEGIINWHSSTPQCKDYTEAVS
;
A
#
# COMPACT_ATOMS: atom_id res chain seq x y z
N SER A 1 -7.63 9.92 -13.86
CA SER A 1 -7.75 10.94 -14.89
C SER A 1 -7.06 12.22 -14.43
N GLN A 2 -6.69 13.09 -15.32
CA GLN A 2 -6.10 14.40 -14.98
C GLN A 2 -7.07 15.21 -14.11
N ASP A 3 -8.35 15.24 -14.47
CA ASP A 3 -9.39 15.95 -13.69
C ASP A 3 -9.42 15.54 -12.21
N PHE A 4 -9.10 14.26 -11.90
CA PHE A 4 -9.02 13.80 -10.52
C PHE A 4 -7.84 14.44 -9.79
N TYR A 5 -6.65 14.45 -10.40
CA TYR A 5 -5.48 15.07 -9.79
C TYR A 5 -5.62 16.59 -9.68
N ASP A 6 -6.19 17.24 -10.70
CA ASP A 6 -6.49 18.68 -10.67
C ASP A 6 -7.42 19.03 -9.50
N ALA A 7 -8.47 18.23 -9.29
CA ALA A 7 -9.38 18.42 -8.15
C ALA A 7 -8.68 18.18 -6.79
N CYS A 8 -7.79 17.18 -6.72
CA CYS A 8 -6.99 16.93 -5.52
C CYS A 8 -6.04 18.09 -5.21
N ASP A 9 -5.42 18.65 -6.24
CA ASP A 9 -4.54 19.82 -6.12
C ASP A 9 -5.30 21.04 -5.61
N GLU A 10 -6.48 21.31 -6.17
CA GLU A 10 -7.35 22.43 -5.78
C GLU A 10 -7.87 22.31 -4.34
N LEU A 11 -8.27 21.09 -3.95
CA LEU A 11 -8.90 20.81 -2.66
C LEU A 11 -7.88 20.49 -1.55
N GLY A 12 -6.62 20.36 -1.87
CA GLY A 12 -5.55 20.10 -0.90
C GLY A 12 -5.53 18.64 -0.38
N PHE A 13 -5.94 17.67 -1.20
CA PHE A 13 -5.82 16.26 -0.85
C PHE A 13 -4.38 15.77 -0.98
N ALA A 14 -3.98 14.87 -0.07
CA ALA A 14 -2.77 14.07 -0.22
C ALA A 14 -3.11 12.79 -0.98
N VAL A 15 -2.41 12.53 -2.07
CA VAL A 15 -2.67 11.40 -2.97
C VAL A 15 -1.53 10.39 -2.90
N TRP A 16 -1.89 9.15 -2.71
CA TRP A 16 -1.06 7.98 -2.97
C TRP A 16 -1.38 7.49 -4.38
N ALA A 17 -0.43 7.63 -5.30
CA ALA A 17 -0.59 7.20 -6.69
C ALA A 17 0.21 5.92 -6.93
N GLU A 18 -0.45 4.87 -7.41
CA GLU A 18 0.19 3.57 -7.64
C GLU A 18 -0.18 2.94 -8.96
N ILE A 19 0.63 1.99 -9.42
CA ILE A 19 0.32 1.13 -10.56
C ILE A 19 -0.55 -0.05 -10.11
N PRO A 20 -1.41 -0.63 -10.98
CA PRO A 20 -2.28 -1.75 -10.66
C PRO A 20 -1.49 -3.08 -10.61
N PHE A 21 -0.49 -3.15 -9.74
CA PHE A 21 0.35 -4.32 -9.52
C PHE A 21 -0.02 -4.97 -8.20
N ILE A 22 -0.92 -5.94 -8.25
CA ILE A 22 -1.54 -6.51 -7.06
C ILE A 22 -1.49 -8.04 -7.02
N SER A 23 -1.53 -8.58 -5.81
CA SER A 23 -1.78 -9.97 -5.41
C SER A 23 -0.81 -11.01 -5.93
N VAL A 24 -0.52 -11.06 -7.22
CA VAL A 24 0.28 -12.16 -7.82
C VAL A 24 1.31 -11.63 -8.80
N PHE A 25 2.56 -11.99 -8.55
CA PHE A 25 3.67 -11.73 -9.48
C PHE A 25 3.75 -12.82 -10.55
N LYS A 26 3.81 -12.41 -11.83
CA LYS A 26 4.09 -13.31 -12.94
C LYS A 26 5.59 -13.29 -13.25
N LYS A 27 6.23 -14.46 -13.24
CA LYS A 27 7.64 -14.64 -13.64
C LYS A 27 7.81 -14.54 -15.15
N ASP A 28 7.45 -13.42 -15.72
CA ASP A 28 7.49 -13.15 -17.15
C ASP A 28 8.19 -11.79 -17.37
N PRO A 29 9.28 -11.76 -18.14
CA PRO A 29 9.99 -10.51 -18.45
C PRO A 29 9.10 -9.43 -19.06
N SER A 30 8.07 -9.80 -19.82
CA SER A 30 7.13 -8.83 -20.38
C SER A 30 6.24 -8.19 -19.30
N ALA A 31 5.87 -8.94 -18.26
CA ALA A 31 5.12 -8.41 -17.14
C ALA A 31 5.96 -7.42 -16.32
N HIS A 32 7.24 -7.74 -16.10
CA HIS A 32 8.17 -6.82 -15.45
C HIS A 32 8.35 -5.52 -16.26
N GLN A 33 8.56 -5.63 -17.56
CA GLN A 33 8.67 -4.47 -18.44
C GLN A 33 7.38 -3.64 -18.45
N ASN A 34 6.22 -4.29 -18.38
CA ASN A 34 4.94 -3.59 -18.27
C ASN A 34 4.82 -2.79 -16.97
N CYS A 35 5.24 -3.35 -15.82
CA CYS A 35 5.29 -2.59 -14.55
C CYS A 35 6.17 -1.35 -14.68
N ARG A 36 7.35 -1.48 -15.29
CA ARG A 36 8.25 -0.33 -15.55
C ARG A 36 7.58 0.73 -16.43
N HIS A 37 6.92 0.32 -17.52
CA HIS A 37 6.19 1.23 -18.40
C HIS A 37 5.10 1.97 -17.64
N GLN A 38 4.26 1.26 -16.92
CA GLN A 38 3.16 1.86 -16.15
C GLN A 38 3.68 2.84 -15.10
N MET A 39 4.75 2.49 -14.38
CA MET A 39 5.35 3.39 -13.40
C MET A 39 5.94 4.64 -14.06
N THR A 40 6.62 4.47 -15.20
CA THR A 40 7.16 5.60 -15.97
C THR A 40 6.05 6.54 -16.44
N GLU A 41 4.98 6.00 -17.00
CA GLU A 41 3.83 6.79 -17.44
C GLU A 41 3.14 7.50 -16.28
N LEU A 42 2.94 6.79 -15.16
CA LEU A 42 2.32 7.36 -13.97
C LEU A 42 3.11 8.59 -13.47
N ILE A 43 4.43 8.44 -13.34
CA ILE A 43 5.29 9.52 -12.83
C ILE A 43 5.37 10.68 -13.83
N ILE A 44 5.70 10.41 -15.09
CA ILE A 44 5.91 11.46 -16.10
C ILE A 44 4.64 12.27 -16.34
N GLN A 45 3.49 11.59 -16.45
CA GLN A 45 2.22 12.27 -16.72
C GLN A 45 1.73 13.11 -15.54
N ASN A 46 2.11 12.73 -14.30
CA ASN A 46 1.55 13.33 -13.11
C ASN A 46 2.59 14.05 -12.24
N TYR A 47 3.81 14.21 -12.73
CA TYR A 47 4.94 14.81 -12.00
C TYR A 47 4.62 16.16 -11.38
N ASN A 48 3.85 16.99 -12.09
CA ASN A 48 3.55 18.37 -11.70
C ASN A 48 2.33 18.51 -10.77
N HIS A 49 1.69 17.41 -10.35
CA HIS A 49 0.59 17.46 -9.38
C HIS A 49 1.12 17.53 -7.94
N PRO A 50 0.96 18.66 -7.24
CA PRO A 50 1.46 18.82 -5.88
C PRO A 50 0.70 17.97 -4.85
N SER A 51 -0.50 17.52 -5.16
CA SER A 51 -1.28 16.61 -4.31
C SER A 51 -0.64 15.24 -4.16
N ILE A 52 0.13 14.76 -5.16
CA ILE A 52 0.76 13.44 -5.09
C ILE A 52 1.93 13.50 -4.11
N MET A 53 1.83 12.71 -3.04
CA MET A 53 2.86 12.61 -2.01
C MET A 53 3.69 11.33 -2.11
N PHE A 54 3.08 10.24 -2.59
CA PHE A 54 3.70 8.92 -2.62
C PHE A 54 3.51 8.24 -3.97
N TRP A 55 4.55 7.53 -4.42
CA TRP A 55 4.48 6.57 -5.53
C TRP A 55 4.37 5.16 -4.95
N GLY A 56 3.23 4.50 -5.17
CA GLY A 56 2.98 3.12 -4.76
C GLY A 56 3.53 2.12 -5.78
N LEU A 57 4.35 1.18 -5.33
CA LEU A 57 4.95 0.17 -6.22
C LEU A 57 4.02 -1.02 -6.44
N SER A 58 3.34 -1.47 -5.39
CA SER A 58 2.40 -2.60 -5.46
C SER A 58 1.49 -2.66 -4.24
N ASN A 59 0.39 -3.42 -4.38
CA ASN A 59 -0.55 -3.73 -3.31
C ASN A 59 -0.64 -5.23 -3.07
N GLU A 60 -0.45 -5.66 -1.82
CA GLU A 60 -0.64 -7.05 -1.35
C GLU A 60 0.00 -8.13 -2.22
N ILE A 61 1.10 -7.83 -2.86
CA ILE A 61 1.72 -8.69 -3.88
C ILE A 61 2.18 -10.05 -3.32
N LEU A 62 2.37 -10.15 -2.00
CA LEU A 62 2.78 -11.39 -1.33
C LEU A 62 1.64 -12.39 -1.12
N ILE A 63 0.40 -12.07 -1.44
CA ILE A 63 -0.69 -13.05 -1.48
C ILE A 63 -0.33 -14.22 -2.43
N GLY A 64 0.33 -13.92 -3.55
CA GLY A 64 0.83 -14.93 -4.49
C GLY A 64 2.13 -15.62 -4.08
N GLY A 65 2.65 -15.31 -2.89
CA GLY A 65 3.93 -15.81 -2.39
C GLY A 65 5.13 -14.97 -2.84
N ILE A 66 6.29 -15.28 -2.24
CA ILE A 66 7.53 -14.57 -2.50
C ILE A 66 8.48 -15.38 -3.38
N CYS A 67 9.24 -14.70 -4.23
CA CYS A 67 10.36 -15.24 -4.97
C CYS A 67 11.41 -14.15 -5.22
N GLN A 68 12.63 -14.56 -5.56
CA GLN A 68 13.72 -13.61 -5.77
C GLN A 68 13.42 -12.63 -6.90
N GLU A 69 12.81 -13.10 -7.98
CA GLU A 69 12.46 -12.23 -9.12
C GLU A 69 11.46 -11.14 -8.76
N LEU A 70 10.58 -11.38 -7.78
CA LEU A 70 9.68 -10.36 -7.24
C LEU A 70 10.45 -9.29 -6.44
N VAL A 71 11.38 -9.73 -5.60
CA VAL A 71 12.25 -8.82 -4.83
C VAL A 71 13.08 -7.95 -5.76
N ASP A 72 13.73 -8.57 -6.75
CA ASP A 72 14.54 -7.86 -7.77
C ASP A 72 13.68 -6.86 -8.57
N ASN A 73 12.45 -7.25 -8.92
CA ASN A 73 11.49 -6.36 -9.59
C ASN A 73 11.19 -5.10 -8.75
N HIS A 74 10.97 -5.26 -7.45
CA HIS A 74 10.67 -4.11 -6.58
C HIS A 74 11.88 -3.20 -6.37
N HIS A 75 13.08 -3.76 -6.23
CA HIS A 75 14.31 -2.95 -6.21
C HIS A 75 14.49 -2.14 -7.51
N ASP A 76 14.19 -2.76 -8.66
CA ASP A 76 14.27 -2.08 -9.95
C ASP A 76 13.21 -0.99 -10.10
N LEU A 77 11.95 -1.24 -9.66
CA LEU A 77 10.90 -0.21 -9.64
C LEU A 77 11.24 0.94 -8.68
N GLN A 78 11.77 0.65 -7.49
CA GLN A 78 12.24 1.66 -6.55
C GLN A 78 13.30 2.57 -7.19
N LYS A 79 14.31 1.95 -7.80
CA LYS A 79 15.36 2.67 -8.50
C LYS A 79 14.79 3.55 -9.62
N LEU A 80 13.90 3.01 -10.44
CA LEU A 80 13.21 3.75 -11.51
C LEU A 80 12.45 4.97 -10.96
N CYS A 81 11.70 4.80 -9.87
CA CYS A 81 10.98 5.91 -9.23
C CYS A 81 11.94 7.02 -8.81
N LYS A 82 13.05 6.69 -8.15
CA LYS A 82 14.03 7.69 -7.69
C LYS A 82 14.82 8.33 -8.82
N GLU A 83 14.99 7.66 -9.96
CA GLU A 83 15.59 8.23 -11.18
C GLU A 83 14.65 9.25 -11.84
N LEU A 84 13.34 8.96 -11.85
CA LEU A 84 12.33 9.82 -12.48
C LEU A 84 11.87 10.95 -11.56
N ASP A 85 11.72 10.67 -10.26
CA ASP A 85 11.32 11.63 -9.24
C ASP A 85 12.05 11.39 -7.91
N PRO A 86 13.18 12.06 -7.69
CA PRO A 86 13.92 11.94 -6.43
C PRO A 86 13.27 12.67 -5.25
N THR A 87 12.20 13.43 -5.48
CA THR A 87 11.60 14.32 -4.48
C THR A 87 10.48 13.67 -3.67
N ARG A 88 9.72 12.75 -4.28
CA ARG A 88 8.63 12.06 -3.60
C ARG A 88 9.06 10.73 -3.02
N SER A 89 8.43 10.36 -1.92
CA SER A 89 8.65 9.07 -1.28
C SER A 89 7.93 7.94 -2.02
N THR A 90 8.49 6.75 -1.90
CA THR A 90 7.93 5.51 -2.44
C THR A 90 7.40 4.64 -1.31
N THR A 91 6.45 3.77 -1.61
CA THR A 91 5.88 2.85 -0.64
C THR A 91 5.31 1.59 -1.30
N ILE A 92 5.08 0.56 -0.49
CA ILE A 92 4.37 -0.67 -0.84
C ILE A 92 3.25 -0.85 0.17
N ALA A 93 2.04 -1.20 -0.28
CA ALA A 93 0.97 -1.64 0.62
C ALA A 93 1.13 -3.15 0.87
N HIS A 94 1.74 -3.50 2.01
CA HIS A 94 1.93 -4.90 2.40
C HIS A 94 0.63 -5.52 2.92
N VAL A 95 0.38 -6.77 2.56
CA VAL A 95 -0.69 -7.54 3.19
C VAL A 95 -0.36 -7.81 4.67
N SER A 96 -1.37 -7.83 5.53
CA SER A 96 -1.25 -7.88 6.98
C SER A 96 -0.26 -8.91 7.54
N HIS A 97 -0.09 -10.04 6.87
CA HIS A 97 0.79 -11.12 7.31
C HIS A 97 2.22 -11.06 6.71
N THR A 98 2.56 -10.00 5.98
CA THR A 98 3.92 -9.81 5.48
C THR A 98 4.91 -9.69 6.67
N PRO A 99 5.99 -10.50 6.70
CA PRO A 99 7.00 -10.38 7.75
C PRO A 99 7.67 -9.00 7.74
N THR A 100 7.80 -8.41 8.91
CA THR A 100 8.42 -7.08 9.09
C THR A 100 9.94 -7.08 8.94
N ASP A 101 10.56 -8.26 8.86
CA ASP A 101 12.00 -8.49 8.65
C ASP A 101 12.31 -9.24 7.34
N GLY A 102 11.30 -9.35 6.47
CA GLY A 102 11.39 -10.09 5.21
C GLY A 102 12.14 -9.34 4.12
N PRO A 103 12.46 -10.03 3.00
CA PRO A 103 13.24 -9.44 1.90
C PRO A 103 12.51 -8.36 1.10
N MET A 104 11.21 -8.13 1.34
CA MET A 104 10.45 -7.01 0.78
C MET A 104 10.54 -5.77 1.66
N HIS A 105 11.07 -5.89 2.87
CA HIS A 105 11.26 -4.78 3.80
C HIS A 105 12.46 -3.91 3.39
N HIS A 106 12.43 -2.64 3.68
CA HIS A 106 13.49 -1.66 3.33
C HIS A 106 13.72 -1.45 1.82
N ILE A 107 12.80 -1.85 0.95
CA ILE A 107 12.91 -1.56 -0.48
C ILE A 107 12.49 -0.11 -0.76
N THR A 108 11.41 0.33 -0.13
CA THR A 108 10.83 1.67 -0.32
C THR A 108 11.20 2.63 0.80
N ASP A 109 10.93 3.93 0.59
CA ASP A 109 11.23 4.97 1.58
C ASP A 109 10.33 4.84 2.83
N LEU A 110 9.13 4.33 2.66
CA LEU A 110 8.13 4.10 3.70
C LEU A 110 7.66 2.65 3.65
N GLU A 111 7.33 2.09 4.81
CA GLU A 111 6.62 0.81 4.91
C GLU A 111 5.16 1.06 5.20
N SER A 112 4.26 0.38 4.50
CA SER A 112 2.82 0.49 4.75
C SER A 112 2.16 -0.87 4.77
N TYR A 113 1.16 -1.01 5.64
CA TYR A 113 0.46 -2.28 5.84
C TYR A 113 -1.05 -2.11 5.74
N ASN A 114 -1.69 -3.10 5.11
CA ASN A 114 -3.14 -3.25 5.09
C ASN A 114 -3.56 -4.08 6.31
N HIS A 115 -4.00 -3.41 7.39
CA HIS A 115 -4.41 -4.06 8.61
C HIS A 115 -5.89 -3.88 8.87
N TYR A 116 -6.62 -5.00 8.87
CA TYR A 116 -8.04 -5.04 9.11
C TYR A 116 -8.37 -5.84 10.39
N PHE A 117 -7.68 -5.50 11.49
CA PHE A 117 -7.94 -6.11 12.80
C PHE A 117 -9.39 -5.87 13.22
N GLY A 118 -10.10 -6.94 13.57
CA GLY A 118 -11.53 -6.92 13.86
C GLY A 118 -12.43 -7.20 12.65
N TRP A 119 -11.92 -7.04 11.42
CA TRP A 119 -12.69 -7.31 10.19
C TRP A 119 -12.37 -8.66 9.55
N TYR A 120 -11.12 -8.90 9.12
CA TYR A 120 -10.70 -10.21 8.58
C TYR A 120 -10.25 -11.18 9.66
N GLY A 121 -9.91 -10.70 10.85
CA GLY A 121 -9.45 -11.49 11.98
C GLY A 121 -8.91 -10.62 13.10
N GLY A 122 -8.54 -11.24 14.23
CA GLY A 122 -8.09 -10.51 15.40
C GLY A 122 -9.19 -9.64 16.03
N LYS A 123 -8.75 -8.64 16.78
CA LYS A 123 -9.61 -7.67 17.46
C LYS A 123 -9.14 -6.25 17.10
N ILE A 124 -10.01 -5.27 17.21
CA ILE A 124 -9.70 -3.86 16.94
C ILE A 124 -8.54 -3.38 17.82
N GLU A 125 -8.50 -3.86 19.08
CA GLU A 125 -7.46 -3.52 20.06
C GLU A 125 -6.06 -4.05 19.66
N ASP A 126 -5.96 -4.99 18.72
CA ASP A 126 -4.67 -5.54 18.26
C ASP A 126 -3.85 -4.53 17.42
N ASN A 127 -4.48 -3.47 16.90
CA ASN A 127 -3.80 -2.41 16.15
C ASN A 127 -2.68 -1.75 16.97
N GLY A 128 -2.99 -1.28 18.18
CA GLY A 128 -2.01 -0.60 19.05
C GLY A 128 -0.78 -1.46 19.33
N PRO A 129 -0.93 -2.66 19.92
CA PRO A 129 0.19 -3.57 20.19
C PRO A 129 1.03 -3.92 18.96
N TRP A 130 0.41 -4.07 17.79
CA TRP A 130 1.14 -4.34 16.56
C TRP A 130 2.00 -3.15 16.12
N LEU A 131 1.43 -1.93 16.15
CA LEU A 131 2.15 -0.70 15.80
C LEU A 131 3.30 -0.42 16.79
N ASP A 132 3.07 -0.59 18.08
CA ASP A 132 4.09 -0.43 19.13
C ASP A 132 5.25 -1.41 18.94
N LYS A 133 4.93 -2.68 18.62
CA LYS A 133 5.92 -3.70 18.32
C LYS A 133 6.75 -3.34 17.09
N PHE A 134 6.10 -2.97 15.99
CA PHE A 134 6.77 -2.56 14.77
C PHE A 134 7.75 -1.41 15.04
N HIS A 135 7.30 -0.37 15.71
CA HIS A 135 8.13 0.78 16.02
C HIS A 135 9.32 0.43 16.95
N ALA A 136 9.11 -0.48 17.89
CA ALA A 136 10.19 -0.95 18.76
C ALA A 136 11.26 -1.77 18.01
N GLU A 137 10.84 -2.57 17.03
CA GLU A 137 11.73 -3.39 16.18
C GLU A 137 12.41 -2.57 15.09
N HIS A 138 11.74 -1.52 14.59
CA HIS A 138 12.16 -0.71 13.43
C HIS A 138 12.01 0.81 13.71
N PRO A 139 12.74 1.36 14.70
CA PRO A 139 12.53 2.74 15.15
C PRO A 139 12.86 3.81 14.09
N ASP A 140 13.65 3.46 13.09
CA ASP A 140 14.09 4.39 12.03
C ASP A 140 13.20 4.32 10.79
N ILE A 141 12.17 3.46 10.78
CA ILE A 141 11.28 3.30 9.62
C ILE A 141 10.02 4.14 9.80
N CYS A 142 9.69 4.91 8.78
CA CYS A 142 8.40 5.57 8.68
C CYS A 142 7.34 4.55 8.27
N LEU A 143 6.38 4.32 9.16
CA LEU A 143 5.30 3.35 8.99
C LEU A 143 3.99 4.03 8.62
N GLY A 144 3.28 3.49 7.63
CA GLY A 144 1.91 3.83 7.27
C GLY A 144 0.95 2.66 7.49
N VAL A 145 -0.31 2.97 7.71
CA VAL A 145 -1.42 2.03 7.58
C VAL A 145 -2.16 2.39 6.31
N SER A 146 -1.95 1.61 5.26
CA SER A 146 -2.47 1.91 3.92
C SER A 146 -3.95 1.56 3.78
N GLU A 147 -4.39 0.51 4.47
CA GLU A 147 -5.79 0.14 4.53
C GLU A 147 -6.15 -0.31 5.95
N TYR A 148 -7.31 0.10 6.43
CA TYR A 148 -7.85 -0.28 7.74
C TYR A 148 -9.36 -0.10 7.78
N GLY A 149 -9.99 -0.55 8.87
CA GLY A 149 -11.43 -0.40 9.09
C GLY A 149 -12.23 -1.60 8.65
N CYS A 150 -13.46 -1.38 8.25
CA CYS A 150 -14.41 -2.42 7.88
C CYS A 150 -15.43 -1.90 6.88
N GLU A 151 -16.12 -2.82 6.21
CA GLU A 151 -17.25 -2.49 5.35
C GLU A 151 -18.54 -2.47 6.15
N GLY A 152 -19.44 -1.51 5.84
CA GLY A 152 -20.76 -1.42 6.43
C GLY A 152 -21.85 -1.26 5.38
N ILE A 153 -23.01 -1.85 5.67
CA ILE A 153 -24.23 -1.64 4.88
C ILE A 153 -25.17 -0.80 5.72
N ILE A 154 -25.47 0.39 5.27
CA ILE A 154 -26.15 1.47 6.02
C ILE A 154 -27.45 1.08 6.72
N ASN A 155 -28.14 0.05 6.22
CA ASN A 155 -29.42 -0.43 6.76
C ASN A 155 -29.28 -1.74 7.56
N TRP A 156 -28.06 -2.22 7.79
CA TRP A 156 -27.81 -3.43 8.55
C TRP A 156 -27.39 -3.07 9.97
N HIS A 157 -28.11 -3.63 10.94
CA HIS A 157 -27.93 -3.34 12.36
C HIS A 157 -27.76 -4.64 13.15
N SER A 158 -26.85 -4.65 14.12
CA SER A 158 -26.66 -5.77 15.03
C SER A 158 -26.35 -5.29 16.44
N SER A 159 -26.92 -5.96 17.43
CA SER A 159 -26.54 -5.83 18.86
C SER A 159 -25.41 -6.79 19.27
N THR A 160 -25.02 -7.70 18.37
CA THR A 160 -23.99 -8.72 18.58
C THR A 160 -23.03 -8.72 17.37
N PRO A 161 -22.14 -7.72 17.27
CA PRO A 161 -21.27 -7.57 16.11
C PRO A 161 -20.32 -8.78 15.96
N GLN A 162 -20.09 -9.18 14.72
CA GLN A 162 -19.18 -10.26 14.33
C GLN A 162 -18.30 -9.78 13.17
N CYS A 163 -17.10 -10.36 13.06
CA CYS A 163 -16.26 -10.09 11.89
C CYS A 163 -17.06 -10.34 10.58
N LYS A 164 -17.02 -9.39 9.67
CA LYS A 164 -17.68 -9.42 8.36
C LYS A 164 -19.23 -9.50 8.42
N ASP A 165 -19.85 -8.96 9.45
CA ASP A 165 -21.30 -8.88 9.51
C ASP A 165 -21.90 -7.68 8.79
N TYR A 166 -21.05 -6.75 8.35
CA TYR A 166 -21.42 -5.54 7.59
C TYR A 166 -22.38 -4.59 8.34
N THR A 167 -22.44 -4.68 9.65
CA THR A 167 -23.29 -3.80 10.46
C THR A 167 -22.52 -2.62 11.03
N GLU A 168 -23.22 -1.55 11.40
CA GLU A 168 -22.64 -0.36 12.02
C GLU A 168 -21.88 -0.65 13.34
N ALA A 169 -22.16 -1.77 13.97
CA ALA A 169 -21.53 -2.13 15.23
C ALA A 169 -20.07 -2.61 15.07
N VAL A 170 -19.64 -2.90 13.84
CA VAL A 170 -18.26 -3.25 13.48
C VAL A 170 -17.57 -2.11 12.77
N SER A 171 -18.33 -1.20 12.18
CA SER A 171 -17.86 0.02 11.50
C SER A 171 -17.61 1.13 12.51
#